data_6b7725efce171d1f0fde72f510eb26ea
#
_entry.id   6b7725efce171d1f0fde72f510eb26ea
#
_cell.length_a   1.000
_cell.length_b   1.000
_cell.length_c   1.000
_cell.angle_alpha   90.00
_cell.angle_beta   90.00
_cell.angle_gamma   90.00
#
_symmetry.space_group_name_H-M   'P 1'
#
loop_
_entity.id
_entity.type
_entity.pdbx_description
1 polymer ?
#
loop_
_entity_poly.entity_id
_entity_poly.type
_entity_poly.pdbx_seq_one_letter_code
_entity_poly.pdbx_strand_id
1 'polypeptide(L)'
;KKLSFFVLAFLCMTVLVAQPTLKIDYSRPGPEIPKSMYGIFFEEINHSGDGALYAELIRNRGFEEHVFISGCEYKAGFVYAPQSPNYITNKLSNWRHPWDIEKLKYTAWKLNKNAGEASYAVVDENRLHPATPHSMRIDIEKTGKEGTVDLVNEGYWGVPVEKGEKYDLRFYVRKSEKYKGGVTARIVSSDDKILAEKKFQIEKEGWQEFTSVLKTSGTDSKASLQLCFDAPGTVWVDYVSLFPKKTFRNRENGLRRDVAQKLADLKPAFIRWPGGCIVEGATIENRVKWKETLGDPMTRRGEWDLWNYRTTMGFGYHEFLQFCEDIEAEAMFVTNVGLSCRFRNGDYVDESQLPVYIQDICDAIDYAIGDGTTEWGAKRMKAGHSKPFPLKYVELGNENWGVRYT
;
A
#
# COMPACT_ATOMS: atom_id res chain seq x y z
N LYS A 1 -79.27 34.64 30.06
CA LYS A 1 -77.81 34.53 30.02
C LYS A 1 -77.50 33.16 29.45
N LYS A 2 -77.28 33.14 28.15
CA LYS A 2 -76.95 31.94 27.39
C LYS A 2 -75.49 31.68 27.51
N LEU A 3 -75.09 30.63 28.24
CA LEU A 3 -73.73 30.15 28.32
C LEU A 3 -73.53 29.28 27.09
N SER A 4 -72.89 29.84 26.07
CA SER A 4 -72.46 29.08 24.89
C SER A 4 -71.34 28.15 25.29
N PHE A 5 -71.62 26.88 25.39
CA PHE A 5 -70.61 25.86 25.50
C PHE A 5 -69.91 25.73 24.15
N PHE A 6 -68.75 26.40 24.00
CA PHE A 6 -67.83 26.06 22.94
C PHE A 6 -67.16 24.71 23.32
N VAL A 7 -67.75 23.64 22.83
CA VAL A 7 -67.06 22.37 22.80
C VAL A 7 -65.96 22.52 21.74
N LEU A 8 -64.81 22.89 22.22
CA LEU A 8 -63.60 22.83 21.40
C LEU A 8 -63.30 21.35 21.21
N ALA A 9 -63.88 20.78 20.13
CA ALA A 9 -63.46 19.50 19.65
C ALA A 9 -62.00 19.63 19.23
N PHE A 10 -61.10 19.38 20.17
CA PHE A 10 -59.70 19.09 19.84
C PHE A 10 -59.75 17.80 19.01
N LEU A 11 -59.93 17.97 17.71
CA LEU A 11 -59.59 16.91 16.76
C LEU A 11 -58.08 16.65 16.98
N CYS A 12 -57.79 15.69 17.85
CA CYS A 12 -56.52 14.99 17.79
C CYS A 12 -56.44 14.40 16.41
N MET A 13 -55.94 15.15 15.44
CA MET A 13 -55.35 14.57 14.27
C MET A 13 -54.18 13.72 14.76
N THR A 14 -54.48 12.53 15.20
CA THR A 14 -53.49 11.47 15.15
C THR A 14 -53.14 11.36 13.68
N VAL A 15 -52.05 11.97 13.30
CA VAL A 15 -51.39 11.65 12.05
C VAL A 15 -51.13 10.15 12.17
N LEU A 16 -52.04 9.35 11.64
CA LEU A 16 -51.80 7.95 11.34
C LEU A 16 -50.63 7.96 10.36
N VAL A 17 -49.42 8.01 10.87
CA VAL A 17 -48.23 7.67 10.10
C VAL A 17 -48.42 6.21 9.76
N ALA A 18 -49.02 5.95 8.61
CA ALA A 18 -49.13 4.61 8.09
C ALA A 18 -47.69 4.08 8.01
N GLN A 19 -47.37 3.19 8.95
CA GLN A 19 -46.08 2.51 8.86
C GLN A 19 -46.07 1.74 7.56
N PRO A 20 -45.08 1.97 6.68
CA PRO A 20 -45.00 1.24 5.43
C PRO A 20 -44.92 -0.25 5.76
N THR A 21 -45.92 -1.01 5.31
CA THR A 21 -45.94 -2.44 5.49
C THR A 21 -45.38 -3.12 4.27
N LEU A 22 -44.24 -3.77 4.39
CA LEU A 22 -43.68 -4.62 3.35
C LEU A 22 -44.26 -6.03 3.49
N LYS A 23 -45.06 -6.48 2.53
CA LYS A 23 -45.51 -7.86 2.43
C LYS A 23 -44.57 -8.61 1.47
N ILE A 24 -43.86 -9.59 2.02
CA ILE A 24 -42.98 -10.46 1.24
C ILE A 24 -43.74 -11.76 0.99
N ASP A 25 -44.00 -12.07 -0.28
CA ASP A 25 -44.63 -13.30 -0.72
C ASP A 25 -43.56 -14.30 -1.15
N TYR A 26 -43.19 -15.21 -0.28
CA TYR A 26 -42.23 -16.26 -0.55
C TYR A 26 -42.74 -17.37 -1.49
N SER A 27 -44.05 -17.41 -1.78
CA SER A 27 -44.60 -18.38 -2.74
C SER A 27 -44.32 -18.02 -4.21
N ARG A 28 -43.88 -16.80 -4.46
CA ARG A 28 -43.50 -16.32 -5.79
C ARG A 28 -42.02 -16.02 -5.82
N PRO A 29 -41.19 -16.98 -6.25
CA PRO A 29 -39.74 -16.68 -6.40
C PRO A 29 -39.57 -15.57 -7.42
N GLY A 30 -38.71 -14.61 -7.07
CA GLY A 30 -38.26 -13.56 -7.99
C GLY A 30 -37.28 -14.11 -9.02
N PRO A 31 -36.68 -13.25 -9.84
CA PRO A 31 -35.60 -13.66 -10.73
C PRO A 31 -34.43 -14.23 -9.92
N GLU A 32 -33.73 -15.20 -10.52
CA GLU A 32 -32.53 -15.74 -9.94
C GLU A 32 -31.47 -14.65 -9.74
N ILE A 33 -30.90 -14.58 -8.55
CA ILE A 33 -29.80 -13.66 -8.27
C ILE A 33 -28.52 -14.25 -8.86
N PRO A 34 -27.90 -13.61 -9.87
CA PRO A 34 -26.69 -14.12 -10.45
C PRO A 34 -25.56 -14.14 -9.44
N LYS A 35 -24.69 -15.15 -9.51
CA LYS A 35 -23.51 -15.27 -8.65
C LYS A 35 -22.60 -14.02 -8.72
N SER A 36 -22.54 -13.38 -9.90
CA SER A 36 -21.77 -12.17 -10.14
C SER A 36 -22.32 -10.90 -9.48
N MET A 37 -23.43 -10.98 -8.72
CA MET A 37 -23.99 -9.81 -8.04
C MET A 37 -23.15 -9.28 -6.89
N TYR A 38 -22.36 -10.14 -6.25
CA TYR A 38 -21.58 -9.78 -5.07
C TYR A 38 -20.09 -9.92 -5.35
N GLY A 39 -19.38 -8.81 -5.29
CA GLY A 39 -17.94 -8.73 -5.42
C GLY A 39 -17.32 -7.86 -4.34
N ILE A 40 -16.00 -7.77 -4.34
CA ILE A 40 -15.24 -6.88 -3.49
C ILE A 40 -14.62 -5.78 -4.36
N PHE A 41 -14.78 -4.54 -3.93
CA PHE A 41 -14.01 -3.42 -4.41
C PHE A 41 -12.82 -3.19 -3.49
N PHE A 42 -11.61 -3.21 -4.06
CA PHE A 42 -10.38 -2.88 -3.36
C PHE A 42 -9.82 -1.57 -3.92
N GLU A 43 -9.45 -0.67 -3.04
CA GLU A 43 -8.65 0.50 -3.31
C GLU A 43 -7.67 0.72 -2.14
N GLU A 44 -6.47 1.19 -2.42
CA GLU A 44 -5.52 1.57 -1.37
C GLU A 44 -6.02 2.86 -0.69
N ILE A 45 -6.94 2.69 0.26
CA ILE A 45 -7.55 3.75 1.08
C ILE A 45 -7.55 3.31 2.54
N ASN A 46 -7.26 4.21 3.47
CA ASN A 46 -7.13 3.92 4.90
C ASN A 46 -6.16 2.76 5.20
N HIS A 47 -5.08 2.66 4.44
CA HIS A 47 -4.12 1.56 4.56
C HIS A 47 -4.75 0.17 4.37
N SER A 48 -5.68 0.02 3.44
CA SER A 48 -6.34 -1.27 3.18
C SER A 48 -5.39 -2.32 2.61
N GLY A 49 -4.39 -1.93 1.85
CA GLY A 49 -3.27 -2.76 1.40
C GLY A 49 -2.11 -2.71 2.37
N ASP A 50 -1.27 -1.69 2.24
CA ASP A 50 -0.11 -1.49 3.11
C ASP A 50 -0.54 -1.22 4.57
N GLY A 51 -0.12 -2.09 5.48
CA GLY A 51 -0.51 -2.03 6.89
C GLY A 51 -1.76 -2.85 7.26
N ALA A 52 -2.55 -3.34 6.27
CA ALA A 52 -3.70 -4.20 6.51
C ALA A 52 -3.62 -5.51 5.74
N LEU A 53 -4.09 -5.57 4.47
CA LEU A 53 -4.16 -6.83 3.70
C LEU A 53 -2.78 -7.37 3.32
N TYR A 54 -1.87 -6.51 2.86
CA TYR A 54 -0.50 -6.87 2.53
C TYR A 54 0.30 -7.17 3.81
N ALA A 55 1.04 -8.27 3.83
CA ALA A 55 1.59 -8.78 5.08
C ALA A 55 2.91 -8.12 5.53
N GLU A 56 3.46 -7.14 4.81
CA GLU A 56 4.63 -6.39 5.24
C GLU A 56 4.38 -5.64 6.54
N LEU A 57 5.27 -5.83 7.51
CA LEU A 57 5.15 -5.22 8.84
C LEU A 57 5.91 -3.90 8.97
N ILE A 58 6.86 -3.64 8.09
CA ILE A 58 7.74 -2.47 8.14
C ILE A 58 7.15 -1.34 7.30
N ARG A 59 6.81 -0.23 7.93
CA ARG A 59 6.39 0.98 7.24
C ARG A 59 7.60 1.76 6.73
N ASN A 60 7.48 2.41 5.57
CA ASN A 60 8.57 3.19 4.95
C ASN A 60 9.87 2.36 4.79
N ARG A 61 9.72 1.12 4.32
CA ARG A 61 10.79 0.12 4.23
C ARG A 61 11.97 0.51 3.34
N GLY A 62 11.76 1.38 2.35
CA GLY A 62 12.77 1.89 1.42
C GLY A 62 13.03 3.39 1.58
N PHE A 63 12.57 4.03 2.67
CA PHE A 63 12.78 5.46 2.97
C PHE A 63 12.23 6.44 1.92
N GLU A 64 11.17 6.05 1.19
CA GLU A 64 10.61 6.80 0.06
C GLU A 64 9.37 7.64 0.40
N GLU A 65 8.90 7.65 1.65
CA GLU A 65 7.66 8.34 2.08
C GLU A 65 7.67 9.85 1.77
N HIS A 66 8.85 10.47 1.68
CA HIS A 66 9.02 11.90 1.40
C HIS A 66 9.12 12.23 -0.09
N VAL A 67 9.14 11.23 -0.98
CA VAL A 67 9.25 11.45 -2.43
C VAL A 67 8.00 12.16 -2.92
N PHE A 68 8.23 13.25 -3.65
CA PHE A 68 7.18 14.16 -4.06
C PHE A 68 6.17 13.50 -5.01
N ILE A 69 4.92 13.92 -4.91
CA ILE A 69 3.81 13.39 -5.72
C ILE A 69 4.05 13.79 -7.18
N SER A 70 4.06 12.80 -8.06
CA SER A 70 4.30 13.01 -9.49
C SER A 70 3.29 13.99 -10.09
N GLY A 71 3.78 14.98 -10.85
CA GLY A 71 2.94 15.99 -11.51
C GLY A 71 2.29 17.04 -10.60
N CYS A 72 2.48 16.97 -9.28
CA CYS A 72 1.97 17.95 -8.34
C CYS A 72 2.93 19.12 -8.13
N GLU A 73 2.44 20.19 -7.54
CA GLU A 73 3.19 21.40 -7.18
C GLU A 73 3.22 21.61 -5.67
N TYR A 74 4.28 22.29 -5.19
CA TYR A 74 4.41 22.67 -3.79
C TYR A 74 4.30 24.17 -3.61
N LYS A 75 3.43 24.61 -2.69
CA LYS A 75 3.28 26.02 -2.32
C LYS A 75 2.84 26.18 -0.87
N ALA A 76 3.53 27.03 -0.14
CA ALA A 76 3.17 27.42 1.21
C ALA A 76 2.90 26.25 2.19
N GLY A 77 3.72 25.20 2.14
CA GLY A 77 3.58 24.03 3.02
C GLY A 77 2.58 22.97 2.54
N PHE A 78 2.04 23.11 1.32
CA PHE A 78 1.09 22.15 0.75
C PHE A 78 1.52 21.68 -0.62
N VAL A 79 1.27 20.40 -0.88
CA VAL A 79 1.24 19.84 -2.22
C VAL A 79 -0.18 19.95 -2.77
N TYR A 80 -0.31 20.29 -4.03
CA TYR A 80 -1.59 20.33 -4.72
C TYR A 80 -1.45 19.90 -6.18
N ALA A 81 -2.51 19.32 -6.72
CA ALA A 81 -2.58 19.04 -8.14
C ALA A 81 -2.93 20.33 -8.89
N PRO A 82 -2.07 20.83 -9.78
CA PRO A 82 -2.40 22.03 -10.56
C PRO A 82 -3.62 21.76 -11.43
N GLN A 83 -4.54 22.71 -11.47
CA GLN A 83 -5.68 22.58 -12.36
C GLN A 83 -5.21 22.60 -13.81
N SER A 84 -5.55 21.56 -14.56
CA SER A 84 -5.27 21.51 -15.98
C SER A 84 -6.03 22.60 -16.74
N PRO A 85 -5.44 23.20 -17.80
CA PRO A 85 -6.18 24.03 -18.75
C PRO A 85 -7.30 23.24 -19.46
N ASN A 86 -7.19 21.91 -19.48
CA ASN A 86 -8.17 21.00 -20.04
C ASN A 86 -9.24 20.57 -19.04
N TYR A 87 -9.31 21.20 -17.88
CA TYR A 87 -10.16 20.80 -16.77
C TYR A 87 -11.59 20.48 -17.19
N ILE A 88 -11.99 19.24 -16.97
CA ILE A 88 -13.25 18.67 -17.48
C ILE A 88 -14.48 18.99 -16.63
N THR A 89 -14.32 19.67 -15.52
CA THR A 89 -15.43 20.14 -14.68
C THR A 89 -15.31 21.63 -14.42
N ASN A 90 -16.45 22.30 -14.20
CA ASN A 90 -16.49 23.71 -13.81
C ASN A 90 -16.36 23.92 -12.29
N LYS A 91 -16.01 22.88 -11.53
CA LYS A 91 -15.70 22.97 -10.11
C LYS A 91 -14.19 22.97 -9.93
N LEU A 92 -13.65 24.02 -9.34
CA LEU A 92 -12.24 24.10 -8.97
C LEU A 92 -11.89 23.00 -7.99
N SER A 93 -10.79 22.31 -8.26
CA SER A 93 -10.22 21.39 -7.30
C SER A 93 -9.63 22.17 -6.10
N ASN A 94 -10.01 21.76 -4.92
CA ASN A 94 -9.42 22.24 -3.68
C ASN A 94 -8.52 21.18 -3.02
N TRP A 95 -8.24 20.11 -3.75
CA TRP A 95 -7.42 19.05 -3.19
C TRP A 95 -5.99 19.55 -2.95
N ARG A 96 -5.58 19.44 -1.71
CA ARG A 96 -4.23 19.75 -1.26
C ARG A 96 -3.90 18.89 -0.05
N HIS A 97 -2.62 18.60 0.13
CA HIS A 97 -2.12 17.84 1.26
C HIS A 97 -1.00 18.62 1.97
N PRO A 98 -1.01 18.75 3.29
CA PRO A 98 0.10 19.32 4.03
C PRO A 98 1.37 18.50 3.77
N TRP A 99 2.47 19.18 3.46
CA TRP A 99 3.72 18.52 3.09
C TRP A 99 4.85 18.96 4.03
N ASP A 100 5.14 18.07 4.98
CA ASP A 100 6.26 18.22 5.91
C ASP A 100 7.34 17.19 5.53
N ILE A 101 8.26 17.60 4.67
CA ILE A 101 9.30 16.73 4.13
C ILE A 101 10.18 16.12 5.22
N GLU A 102 10.49 16.87 6.30
CA GLU A 102 11.32 16.37 7.37
C GLU A 102 10.61 15.29 8.20
N LYS A 103 9.33 15.45 8.45
CA LYS A 103 8.52 14.43 9.10
C LYS A 103 8.36 13.19 8.21
N LEU A 104 8.12 13.39 6.92
CA LEU A 104 7.91 12.29 5.97
C LEU A 104 9.15 11.43 5.78
N LYS A 105 10.36 12.02 5.72
CA LYS A 105 11.63 11.27 5.63
C LYS A 105 11.75 10.19 6.69
N TYR A 106 11.34 10.51 7.91
CA TYR A 106 11.51 9.65 9.08
C TYR A 106 10.23 8.92 9.49
N THR A 107 9.22 8.85 8.63
CA THR A 107 7.97 8.14 8.94
C THR A 107 8.25 6.73 9.44
N ALA A 108 7.77 6.41 10.65
CA ALA A 108 7.97 5.16 11.37
C ALA A 108 9.42 4.84 11.78
N TRP A 109 10.40 5.69 11.47
CA TRP A 109 11.80 5.49 11.81
C TRP A 109 12.30 6.50 12.85
N LYS A 110 13.06 6.00 13.81
CA LYS A 110 13.78 6.82 14.79
C LYS A 110 15.14 6.23 15.12
N LEU A 111 16.07 7.08 15.57
CA LEU A 111 17.38 6.66 16.03
C LEU A 111 17.43 6.74 17.56
N ASN A 112 17.64 5.58 18.21
CA ASN A 112 17.96 5.51 19.63
C ASN A 112 19.48 5.47 19.79
N LYS A 113 20.04 6.52 20.39
CA LYS A 113 21.49 6.67 20.56
C LYS A 113 22.02 5.93 21.79
N ASN A 114 21.16 5.46 22.69
CA ASN A 114 21.53 4.79 23.95
C ASN A 114 22.58 5.57 24.77
N ALA A 115 22.48 6.92 24.77
CA ALA A 115 23.48 7.84 25.31
C ALA A 115 24.85 7.82 24.57
N GLY A 116 24.90 7.34 23.33
CA GLY A 116 26.00 7.52 22.40
C GLY A 116 25.90 8.82 21.60
N GLU A 117 26.83 8.98 20.68
CA GLU A 117 26.91 10.15 19.78
C GLU A 117 26.72 9.67 18.33
N ALA A 118 25.60 10.03 17.74
CA ALA A 118 25.26 9.64 16.36
C ALA A 118 24.29 10.62 15.74
N SER A 119 24.29 10.68 14.42
CA SER A 119 23.29 11.37 13.61
C SER A 119 22.76 10.45 12.51
N TYR A 120 21.62 10.80 11.91
CA TYR A 120 21.03 10.06 10.81
C TYR A 120 20.33 11.00 9.84
N ALA A 121 20.30 10.58 8.57
CA ALA A 121 19.62 11.33 7.51
C ALA A 121 19.17 10.38 6.40
N VAL A 122 18.03 10.67 5.80
CA VAL A 122 17.65 10.05 4.51
C VAL A 122 18.42 10.76 3.40
N VAL A 123 19.14 9.96 2.59
CA VAL A 123 20.04 10.43 1.52
C VAL A 123 19.78 9.65 0.23
N ASP A 124 20.18 10.22 -0.91
CA ASP A 124 20.08 9.58 -2.24
C ASP A 124 21.47 9.20 -2.82
N GLU A 125 22.50 9.25 -1.98
CA GLU A 125 23.84 8.80 -2.32
C GLU A 125 23.97 7.28 -2.22
N ASN A 126 24.86 6.67 -3.03
CA ASN A 126 25.12 5.23 -2.98
C ASN A 126 23.85 4.36 -3.13
N ARG A 127 22.97 4.70 -4.03
CA ARG A 127 21.67 4.05 -4.27
C ARG A 127 21.78 2.52 -4.35
N LEU A 128 20.89 1.81 -3.66
CA LEU A 128 20.72 0.39 -3.81
C LEU A 128 20.03 0.07 -5.15
N HIS A 129 18.95 0.80 -5.46
CA HIS A 129 18.20 0.64 -6.71
C HIS A 129 17.71 2.00 -7.23
N PRO A 130 17.71 2.21 -8.57
CA PRO A 130 17.32 3.50 -9.14
C PRO A 130 15.84 3.86 -8.97
N ALA A 131 14.92 2.87 -8.84
CA ALA A 131 13.50 3.13 -8.61
C ALA A 131 13.19 3.54 -7.17
N THR A 132 14.03 3.13 -6.21
CA THR A 132 13.97 3.47 -4.80
C THR A 132 15.32 4.04 -4.38
N PRO A 133 15.62 5.31 -4.71
CA PRO A 133 16.97 5.84 -4.65
C PRO A 133 17.45 6.23 -3.25
N HIS A 134 16.56 6.27 -2.26
CA HIS A 134 16.90 6.75 -0.93
C HIS A 134 17.34 5.64 0.00
N SER A 135 18.16 6.00 0.97
CA SER A 135 18.60 5.11 2.05
C SER A 135 18.76 5.91 3.34
N MET A 136 18.75 5.22 4.48
CA MET A 136 19.04 5.82 5.79
C MET A 136 20.54 5.76 6.05
N ARG A 137 21.22 6.90 6.03
CA ARG A 137 22.60 7.05 6.47
C ARG A 137 22.64 7.29 7.97
N ILE A 138 23.54 6.60 8.68
CA ILE A 138 23.77 6.75 10.10
C ILE A 138 25.26 6.98 10.32
N ASP A 139 25.62 8.13 10.88
CA ASP A 139 26.98 8.49 11.28
C ASP A 139 27.12 8.28 12.77
N ILE A 140 27.95 7.31 13.19
CA ILE A 140 28.18 6.91 14.58
C ILE A 140 29.56 7.40 14.99
N GLU A 141 29.62 8.37 15.88
CA GLU A 141 30.87 8.84 16.47
C GLU A 141 31.25 7.96 17.67
N LYS A 142 30.25 7.61 18.49
CA LYS A 142 30.43 6.79 19.67
C LYS A 142 29.17 5.97 19.94
N THR A 143 29.35 4.68 20.20
CA THR A 143 28.25 3.79 20.62
C THR A 143 27.79 4.11 22.05
N GLY A 144 26.52 3.81 22.36
CA GLY A 144 25.93 4.09 23.66
C GLY A 144 26.33 3.12 24.77
N LYS A 145 25.61 3.21 25.90
CA LYS A 145 25.90 2.39 27.11
C LYS A 145 25.74 0.89 26.87
N GLU A 146 24.83 0.49 25.96
CA GLU A 146 24.64 -0.91 25.56
C GLU A 146 25.61 -1.36 24.44
N GLY A 147 26.57 -0.53 24.09
CA GLY A 147 27.53 -0.80 23.02
C GLY A 147 26.95 -0.59 21.60
N THR A 148 25.72 -0.06 21.47
CA THR A 148 25.04 0.10 20.17
C THR A 148 24.41 1.47 19.99
N VAL A 149 24.10 1.77 18.71
CA VAL A 149 23.15 2.80 18.25
C VAL A 149 22.09 2.07 17.43
N ASP A 150 20.81 2.28 17.73
CA ASP A 150 19.75 1.44 17.21
C ASP A 150 18.83 2.25 16.27
N LEU A 151 18.70 1.81 15.02
CA LEU A 151 17.70 2.28 14.09
C LEU A 151 16.41 1.50 14.32
N VAL A 152 15.34 2.17 14.72
CA VAL A 152 14.08 1.56 15.18
C VAL A 152 12.96 1.85 14.21
N ASN A 153 12.24 0.80 13.76
CA ASN A 153 11.00 0.91 13.03
C ASN A 153 9.81 0.51 13.90
N GLU A 154 8.79 1.37 13.93
CA GLU A 154 7.59 1.18 14.74
C GLU A 154 6.40 0.57 13.96
N GLY A 155 6.64 0.13 12.70
CA GLY A 155 5.59 -0.40 11.84
C GLY A 155 4.52 0.63 11.47
N TYR A 156 3.31 0.16 11.17
CA TYR A 156 2.15 1.03 10.90
C TYR A 156 1.48 1.49 12.20
N TRP A 157 1.16 0.58 13.09
CA TRP A 157 0.57 0.80 14.42
C TRP A 157 1.23 -0.10 15.47
N GLY A 158 2.48 -0.41 15.31
CA GLY A 158 3.29 -1.45 15.93
C GLY A 158 3.65 -2.51 14.90
N VAL A 159 4.63 -3.35 15.25
CA VAL A 159 5.00 -4.57 14.52
C VAL A 159 4.35 -5.75 15.25
N PRO A 160 3.15 -6.22 14.82
CA PRO A 160 2.45 -7.27 15.52
C PRO A 160 3.16 -8.62 15.38
N VAL A 161 3.48 -9.24 16.51
CA VAL A 161 4.12 -10.55 16.55
C VAL A 161 3.44 -11.49 17.53
N GLU A 162 3.48 -12.79 17.22
CA GLU A 162 2.90 -13.86 18.04
C GLU A 162 3.95 -14.84 18.50
N LYS A 163 3.85 -15.30 19.76
CA LYS A 163 4.78 -16.26 20.35
C LYS A 163 4.86 -17.53 19.52
N GLY A 164 6.10 -17.90 19.17
CA GLY A 164 6.39 -19.12 18.42
C GLY A 164 6.28 -19.00 16.91
N GLU A 165 5.68 -17.90 16.40
CA GLU A 165 5.62 -17.64 14.97
C GLU A 165 6.98 -17.20 14.42
N LYS A 166 7.15 -17.35 13.13
CA LYS A 166 8.38 -17.05 12.41
C LYS A 166 8.15 -15.89 11.44
N TYR A 167 9.17 -15.04 11.33
CA TYR A 167 9.16 -13.85 10.48
C TYR A 167 10.40 -13.87 9.61
N ASP A 168 10.21 -13.71 8.30
CA ASP A 168 11.30 -13.56 7.33
C ASP A 168 11.76 -12.10 7.37
N LEU A 169 13.01 -11.90 7.75
CA LEU A 169 13.70 -10.62 7.77
C LEU A 169 14.58 -10.51 6.52
N ARG A 170 14.49 -9.37 5.82
CA ARG A 170 15.37 -9.01 4.71
C ARG A 170 15.72 -7.53 4.80
N PHE A 171 17.00 -7.19 4.70
CA PHE A 171 17.45 -5.80 4.66
C PHE A 171 18.82 -5.69 3.99
N TYR A 172 19.14 -4.46 3.57
CA TYR A 172 20.42 -4.17 2.97
C TYR A 172 21.21 -3.20 3.82
N VAL A 173 22.52 -3.45 3.95
CA VAL A 173 23.45 -2.54 4.62
C VAL A 173 24.68 -2.33 3.75
N ARG A 174 25.13 -1.10 3.69
CA ARG A 174 26.42 -0.67 3.20
C ARG A 174 27.19 -0.01 4.34
N LYS A 175 28.50 -0.15 4.39
CA LYS A 175 29.34 0.51 5.40
C LYS A 175 30.47 1.33 4.80
N SER A 176 30.95 2.32 5.55
CA SER A 176 32.23 2.99 5.28
C SER A 176 33.39 2.09 5.72
N GLU A 177 34.59 2.37 5.19
CA GLU A 177 35.82 1.70 5.59
C GLU A 177 36.10 1.81 7.10
N LYS A 178 35.71 2.93 7.72
CA LYS A 178 35.88 3.19 9.14
C LYS A 178 35.03 2.27 10.03
N TYR A 179 33.85 1.86 9.55
CA TYR A 179 32.96 0.99 10.34
C TYR A 179 33.51 -0.46 10.34
N LYS A 180 33.87 -0.98 11.52
CA LYS A 180 34.41 -2.34 11.72
C LYS A 180 33.49 -3.25 12.51
N GLY A 181 32.24 -2.81 12.75
CA GLY A 181 31.22 -3.55 13.50
C GLY A 181 30.32 -4.43 12.63
N GLY A 182 29.35 -5.02 13.32
CA GLY A 182 28.24 -5.77 12.75
C GLY A 182 26.90 -5.05 12.92
N VAL A 183 25.83 -5.74 12.61
CA VAL A 183 24.46 -5.30 12.90
C VAL A 183 23.69 -6.43 13.57
N THR A 184 22.97 -6.12 14.64
CA THR A 184 22.06 -7.07 15.29
C THR A 184 20.63 -6.62 15.03
N ALA A 185 19.85 -7.46 14.33
CA ALA A 185 18.42 -7.23 14.16
C ALA A 185 17.66 -7.82 15.36
N ARG A 186 16.77 -7.03 15.96
CA ARG A 186 15.95 -7.42 17.11
C ARG A 186 14.48 -7.11 16.87
N ILE A 187 13.61 -8.01 17.32
CA ILE A 187 12.19 -7.70 17.55
C ILE A 187 12.06 -7.42 19.05
N VAL A 188 11.65 -6.22 19.40
CA VAL A 188 11.56 -5.76 20.79
C VAL A 188 10.10 -5.41 21.10
N SER A 189 9.60 -5.94 22.22
CA SER A 189 8.24 -5.68 22.67
C SER A 189 8.06 -4.25 23.18
N SER A 190 6.80 -3.83 23.35
CA SER A 190 6.45 -2.51 23.89
C SER A 190 6.89 -2.30 25.36
N ASP A 191 7.26 -3.37 26.06
CA ASP A 191 7.84 -3.36 27.42
C ASP A 191 9.36 -3.65 27.40
N ASP A 192 10.04 -3.35 26.29
CA ASP A 192 11.49 -3.40 26.09
C ASP A 192 12.12 -4.80 26.20
N LYS A 193 11.33 -5.88 26.05
CA LYS A 193 11.86 -7.24 26.04
C LYS A 193 12.27 -7.66 24.63
N ILE A 194 13.44 -8.26 24.48
CA ILE A 194 13.89 -8.86 23.22
C ILE A 194 13.10 -10.15 22.99
N LEU A 195 12.26 -10.14 21.95
CA LEU A 195 11.44 -11.30 21.56
C LEU A 195 12.14 -12.21 20.55
N ALA A 196 13.03 -11.64 19.75
CA ALA A 196 13.90 -12.37 18.82
C ALA A 196 15.11 -11.51 18.47
N GLU A 197 16.25 -12.13 18.20
CA GLU A 197 17.42 -11.42 17.71
C GLU A 197 18.28 -12.27 16.78
N LYS A 198 19.04 -11.61 15.91
CA LYS A 198 20.04 -12.22 15.03
C LYS A 198 21.15 -11.24 14.73
N LYS A 199 22.39 -11.66 14.97
CA LYS A 199 23.61 -10.89 14.67
C LYS A 199 24.13 -11.24 13.27
N PHE A 200 24.59 -10.22 12.55
CA PHE A 200 25.21 -10.30 11.24
C PHE A 200 26.54 -9.55 11.23
N GLN A 201 27.49 -10.05 10.45
CA GLN A 201 28.76 -9.38 10.20
C GLN A 201 28.66 -8.64 8.86
N ILE A 202 29.06 -7.37 8.84
CA ILE A 202 29.12 -6.56 7.63
C ILE A 202 30.55 -6.65 7.08
N GLU A 203 30.74 -7.47 6.04
CA GLU A 203 32.10 -7.79 5.53
C GLU A 203 32.59 -6.76 4.51
N LYS A 204 31.73 -6.30 3.62
CA LYS A 204 32.08 -5.46 2.45
C LYS A 204 31.66 -4.01 2.65
N GLU A 205 32.31 -3.10 1.93
CA GLU A 205 31.91 -1.69 1.89
C GLU A 205 30.71 -1.44 0.98
N GLY A 206 30.49 -2.27 -0.06
CA GLY A 206 29.32 -2.20 -0.94
C GLY A 206 28.05 -2.67 -0.24
N TRP A 207 26.91 -2.55 -0.93
CA TRP A 207 25.63 -3.07 -0.48
C TRP A 207 25.69 -4.58 -0.28
N GLN A 208 25.22 -5.03 0.86
CA GLN A 208 25.10 -6.44 1.22
C GLN A 208 23.67 -6.72 1.66
N GLU A 209 23.10 -7.79 1.13
CA GLU A 209 21.80 -8.30 1.54
C GLU A 209 21.97 -9.20 2.78
N PHE A 210 21.11 -9.00 3.76
CA PHE A 210 21.00 -9.83 4.94
C PHE A 210 19.61 -10.41 5.04
N THR A 211 19.53 -11.72 5.23
CA THR A 211 18.27 -12.44 5.40
C THR A 211 18.34 -13.36 6.62
N SER A 212 17.24 -13.51 7.32
CA SER A 212 17.12 -14.48 8.41
C SER A 212 15.66 -14.78 8.72
N VAL A 213 15.42 -15.89 9.39
CA VAL A 213 14.14 -16.21 9.99
C VAL A 213 14.20 -15.92 11.48
N LEU A 214 13.41 -14.97 11.95
CA LEU A 214 13.29 -14.65 13.38
C LEU A 214 12.10 -15.42 13.97
N LYS A 215 12.32 -16.18 15.07
CA LYS A 215 11.26 -16.86 15.81
C LYS A 215 11.03 -16.13 17.12
N THR A 216 9.80 -15.64 17.34
CA THR A 216 9.48 -14.85 18.52
C THR A 216 9.22 -15.69 19.76
N SER A 217 9.68 -15.21 20.91
CA SER A 217 9.50 -15.82 22.24
C SER A 217 8.24 -15.32 22.96
N GLY A 218 7.62 -14.24 22.49
CA GLY A 218 6.45 -13.58 23.08
C GLY A 218 5.47 -13.06 22.04
N THR A 219 4.29 -12.66 22.50
CA THR A 219 3.24 -12.00 21.70
C THR A 219 3.18 -10.53 22.08
N ASP A 220 3.21 -9.63 21.09
CA ASP A 220 3.00 -8.21 21.26
C ASP A 220 2.46 -7.61 19.95
N SER A 221 1.41 -6.82 20.03
CA SER A 221 0.83 -6.12 18.88
C SER A 221 1.50 -4.79 18.55
N LYS A 222 2.38 -4.30 19.46
CA LYS A 222 3.07 -3.02 19.39
C LYS A 222 4.59 -3.15 19.48
N ALA A 223 5.14 -4.31 19.13
CA ALA A 223 6.58 -4.48 19.06
C ALA A 223 7.20 -3.57 18.00
N SER A 224 8.51 -3.49 17.98
CA SER A 224 9.32 -2.78 17.00
C SER A 224 10.41 -3.68 16.43
N LEU A 225 10.87 -3.35 15.21
CA LEU A 225 12.11 -3.89 14.66
C LEU A 225 13.24 -2.90 14.94
N GLN A 226 14.35 -3.40 15.44
CA GLN A 226 15.55 -2.61 15.72
C GLN A 226 16.76 -3.19 14.98
N LEU A 227 17.51 -2.32 14.29
CA LEU A 227 18.82 -2.64 13.72
C LEU A 227 19.89 -1.94 14.55
N CYS A 228 20.63 -2.73 15.36
CA CYS A 228 21.57 -2.26 16.37
C CYS A 228 23.00 -2.33 15.82
N PHE A 229 23.67 -1.19 15.68
CA PHE A 229 25.02 -1.03 15.15
C PHE A 229 26.04 -0.89 16.29
N ASP A 230 27.10 -1.70 16.28
CA ASP A 230 28.00 -1.91 17.43
C ASP A 230 29.40 -1.29 17.29
N ALA A 231 29.62 -0.38 16.35
CA ALA A 231 30.90 0.30 16.17
C ALA A 231 30.76 1.74 15.65
N PRO A 232 31.79 2.60 15.88
CA PRO A 232 31.87 3.90 15.22
C PRO A 232 32.12 3.77 13.70
N GLY A 233 31.60 4.74 12.93
CA GLY A 233 31.71 4.82 11.46
C GLY A 233 30.38 5.17 10.83
N THR A 234 30.33 5.13 9.50
CA THR A 234 29.09 5.41 8.75
C THR A 234 28.53 4.13 8.17
N VAL A 235 27.22 3.95 8.31
CA VAL A 235 26.46 2.89 7.66
C VAL A 235 25.28 3.46 6.89
N TRP A 236 24.87 2.77 5.84
CA TRP A 236 23.64 3.04 5.09
C TRP A 236 22.75 1.81 5.16
N VAL A 237 21.47 2.03 5.38
CA VAL A 237 20.46 0.97 5.48
C VAL A 237 19.42 1.24 4.39
N ASP A 238 19.00 0.21 3.69
CA ASP A 238 17.93 0.32 2.71
C ASP A 238 17.09 -0.97 2.67
N TYR A 239 15.87 -0.86 2.15
CA TYR A 239 14.90 -1.93 1.99
C TYR A 239 14.84 -2.89 3.18
N VAL A 240 14.29 -2.43 4.27
CA VAL A 240 14.06 -3.25 5.47
C VAL A 240 12.67 -3.84 5.42
N SER A 241 12.56 -5.17 5.41
CA SER A 241 11.31 -5.93 5.32
C SER A 241 11.25 -6.97 6.43
N LEU A 242 10.08 -7.11 7.04
CA LEU A 242 9.77 -8.14 8.02
C LEU A 242 8.40 -8.74 7.68
N PHE A 243 8.41 -10.00 7.25
CA PHE A 243 7.22 -10.68 6.76
C PHE A 243 6.85 -11.87 7.65
N PRO A 244 5.56 -12.10 7.99
CA PRO A 244 5.15 -13.36 8.60
C PRO A 244 5.47 -14.52 7.66
N LYS A 245 6.12 -15.57 8.18
CA LYS A 245 6.40 -16.80 7.40
C LYS A 245 5.12 -17.48 6.91
N LYS A 246 4.06 -17.37 7.69
CA LYS A 246 2.74 -17.91 7.36
C LYS A 246 1.85 -16.81 6.80
N THR A 247 1.87 -16.61 5.51
CA THR A 247 0.93 -15.78 4.76
C THR A 247 -0.33 -16.56 4.36
N PHE A 248 -1.33 -15.88 3.81
CA PHE A 248 -2.48 -16.54 3.23
C PHE A 248 -2.05 -17.45 2.08
N ARG A 249 -2.48 -18.72 2.11
CA ARG A 249 -2.04 -19.77 1.18
C ARG A 249 -0.52 -19.98 1.09
N ASN A 250 0.25 -19.47 2.07
CA ASN A 250 1.73 -19.52 2.13
C ASN A 250 2.39 -18.90 0.89
N ARG A 251 1.78 -17.86 0.33
CA ARG A 251 2.35 -17.14 -0.81
C ARG A 251 3.55 -16.30 -0.38
N GLU A 252 4.60 -16.34 -1.16
CA GLU A 252 5.71 -15.39 -1.04
C GLU A 252 5.20 -13.97 -1.38
N ASN A 253 5.72 -12.94 -0.71
CA ASN A 253 5.20 -11.58 -0.80
C ASN A 253 3.67 -11.52 -0.64
N GLY A 254 3.14 -12.34 0.24
CA GLY A 254 1.73 -12.67 0.34
C GLY A 254 0.92 -11.73 1.23
N LEU A 255 -0.28 -12.18 1.53
CA LEU A 255 -1.27 -11.41 2.28
C LEU A 255 -1.36 -11.89 3.72
N ARG A 256 -1.80 -11.03 4.61
CA ARG A 256 -2.11 -11.38 6.00
C ARG A 256 -3.21 -12.45 6.04
N ARG A 257 -2.89 -13.55 6.70
CA ARG A 257 -3.77 -14.73 6.75
C ARG A 257 -5.13 -14.43 7.37
N ASP A 258 -5.16 -13.66 8.44
CA ASP A 258 -6.38 -13.31 9.16
C ASP A 258 -7.33 -12.43 8.33
N VAL A 259 -6.82 -11.40 7.67
CA VAL A 259 -7.61 -10.48 6.83
C VAL A 259 -8.04 -11.17 5.53
N ALA A 260 -7.10 -11.78 4.82
CA ALA A 260 -7.37 -12.47 3.55
C ALA A 260 -8.38 -13.62 3.72
N GLN A 261 -8.31 -14.36 4.86
CA GLN A 261 -9.30 -15.40 5.16
C GLN A 261 -10.71 -14.82 5.33
N LYS A 262 -10.86 -13.66 6.01
CA LYS A 262 -12.17 -12.99 6.14
C LYS A 262 -12.75 -12.59 4.79
N LEU A 263 -11.91 -12.11 3.87
CA LEU A 263 -12.34 -11.79 2.50
C LEU A 263 -12.72 -13.06 1.73
N ALA A 264 -11.95 -14.13 1.87
CA ALA A 264 -12.26 -15.43 1.26
C ALA A 264 -13.58 -16.03 1.78
N ASP A 265 -13.87 -15.87 3.08
CA ASP A 265 -15.10 -16.38 3.71
C ASP A 265 -16.36 -15.67 3.17
N LEU A 266 -16.24 -14.47 2.61
CA LEU A 266 -17.33 -13.76 1.91
C LEU A 266 -17.70 -14.43 0.59
N LYS A 267 -16.82 -15.29 0.02
CA LYS A 267 -16.99 -15.96 -1.28
C LYS A 267 -17.39 -14.98 -2.38
N PRO A 268 -16.61 -13.90 -2.59
CA PRO A 268 -16.93 -12.91 -3.61
C PRO A 268 -16.86 -13.54 -5.00
N ALA A 269 -17.76 -13.12 -5.90
CA ALA A 269 -17.69 -13.56 -7.29
C ALA A 269 -16.53 -12.92 -8.05
N PHE A 270 -16.14 -11.70 -7.65
CA PHE A 270 -15.03 -10.96 -8.26
C PHE A 270 -14.38 -10.01 -7.27
N ILE A 271 -13.14 -9.61 -7.58
CA ILE A 271 -12.44 -8.50 -6.92
C ILE A 271 -12.11 -7.45 -7.97
N ARG A 272 -12.48 -6.20 -7.71
CA ARG A 272 -12.16 -5.02 -8.51
C ARG A 272 -10.93 -4.31 -7.94
N TRP A 273 -9.83 -4.21 -8.71
CA TRP A 273 -8.54 -3.66 -8.32
C TRP A 273 -7.94 -2.82 -9.47
N PRO A 274 -7.09 -1.82 -9.24
CA PRO A 274 -6.53 -1.34 -7.97
C PRO A 274 -7.43 -0.35 -7.25
N GLY A 275 -8.58 -0.05 -7.74
CA GLY A 275 -9.54 0.76 -7.04
C GLY A 275 -10.27 1.77 -7.90
N GLY A 276 -10.62 2.85 -7.25
CA GLY A 276 -11.32 4.04 -7.74
C GLY A 276 -10.35 5.12 -8.20
N CYS A 277 -10.35 6.28 -7.51
CA CYS A 277 -9.57 7.46 -7.91
C CYS A 277 -8.05 7.22 -8.00
N ILE A 278 -7.50 6.23 -7.32
CA ILE A 278 -6.05 5.90 -7.41
C ILE A 278 -5.65 5.49 -8.85
N VAL A 279 -6.58 4.90 -9.61
CA VAL A 279 -6.37 4.56 -11.04
C VAL A 279 -6.12 5.81 -11.86
N GLU A 280 -6.81 6.89 -11.54
CA GLU A 280 -6.75 8.16 -12.25
C GLU A 280 -5.53 9.00 -11.80
N GLY A 281 -5.18 8.93 -10.51
CA GLY A 281 -4.16 9.77 -9.89
C GLY A 281 -4.61 11.19 -9.60
N ALA A 282 -3.86 11.90 -8.76
CA ALA A 282 -4.04 13.34 -8.56
C ALA A 282 -3.70 14.12 -9.83
N THR A 283 -2.76 13.61 -10.60
CA THR A 283 -2.36 14.01 -11.95
C THR A 283 -2.23 12.75 -12.81
N ILE A 284 -2.10 12.89 -14.12
CA ILE A 284 -1.87 11.75 -15.03
C ILE A 284 -0.58 11.01 -14.67
N GLU A 285 0.46 11.73 -14.25
CA GLU A 285 1.75 11.15 -13.85
C GLU A 285 1.66 10.33 -12.58
N ASN A 286 0.73 10.71 -11.67
CA ASN A 286 0.52 10.07 -10.36
C ASN A 286 -0.39 8.83 -10.41
N ARG A 287 -0.95 8.49 -11.57
CA ARG A 287 -1.82 7.29 -11.73
C ARG A 287 -1.10 6.00 -11.36
N VAL A 288 -1.83 4.98 -11.00
CA VAL A 288 -1.27 3.64 -10.85
C VAL A 288 -0.74 3.14 -12.20
N LYS A 289 0.51 2.72 -12.20
CA LYS A 289 1.19 2.09 -13.32
C LYS A 289 1.44 0.62 -12.97
N TRP A 290 0.55 -0.25 -13.39
CA TRP A 290 0.56 -1.65 -12.98
C TRP A 290 1.89 -2.37 -13.27
N LYS A 291 2.63 -2.00 -14.32
CA LYS A 291 3.94 -2.54 -14.65
C LYS A 291 4.98 -2.26 -13.56
N GLU A 292 4.88 -1.12 -12.87
CA GLU A 292 5.75 -0.73 -11.76
C GLU A 292 5.40 -1.47 -10.45
N THR A 293 4.30 -2.24 -10.43
CA THR A 293 3.86 -3.06 -9.31
C THR A 293 4.30 -4.53 -9.40
N LEU A 294 5.09 -4.87 -10.43
CA LEU A 294 5.61 -6.22 -10.67
C LEU A 294 7.05 -6.40 -10.18
N GLY A 295 7.47 -7.65 -10.05
CA GLY A 295 8.83 -8.01 -9.68
C GLY A 295 9.13 -7.92 -8.19
N ASP A 296 10.42 -7.88 -7.83
CA ASP A 296 10.86 -7.78 -6.43
C ASP A 296 10.32 -6.48 -5.80
N PRO A 297 9.66 -6.56 -4.64
CA PRO A 297 9.15 -5.36 -3.95
C PRO A 297 10.21 -4.28 -3.68
N MET A 298 11.49 -4.64 -3.58
CA MET A 298 12.59 -3.70 -3.47
C MET A 298 12.69 -2.75 -4.68
N THR A 299 12.26 -3.20 -5.85
CA THR A 299 12.35 -2.44 -7.11
C THR A 299 11.07 -1.66 -7.42
N ARG A 300 10.05 -1.78 -6.60
CA ARG A 300 8.76 -1.10 -6.80
C ARG A 300 8.84 0.32 -6.25
N ARG A 301 8.68 1.29 -7.12
CA ARG A 301 8.77 2.70 -6.76
C ARG A 301 7.75 3.11 -5.70
N GLY A 302 6.56 2.51 -5.72
CA GLY A 302 5.43 3.02 -4.96
C GLY A 302 4.99 4.41 -5.44
N GLU A 303 3.90 4.94 -4.91
CA GLU A 303 3.43 6.30 -5.23
C GLU A 303 2.57 6.83 -4.07
N TRP A 304 2.51 8.16 -3.93
CA TRP A 304 1.50 8.80 -3.10
C TRP A 304 0.12 8.59 -3.71
N ASP A 305 -0.80 8.17 -2.87
CA ASP A 305 -2.19 8.07 -3.25
C ASP A 305 -2.97 9.36 -2.96
N LEU A 306 -4.20 9.43 -3.45
CA LEU A 306 -5.07 10.57 -3.24
C LEU A 306 -5.65 10.64 -1.81
N TRP A 307 -5.36 9.63 -0.99
CA TRP A 307 -5.84 9.45 0.38
C TRP A 307 -4.79 9.83 1.42
N ASN A 308 -3.75 10.57 0.96
CA ASN A 308 -2.76 11.28 1.76
C ASN A 308 -1.72 10.40 2.48
N TYR A 309 -1.30 9.32 1.83
CA TYR A 309 -0.12 8.55 2.23
C TYR A 309 0.52 7.88 1.02
N ARG A 310 1.72 7.37 1.19
CA ARG A 310 2.41 6.64 0.15
C ARG A 310 2.08 5.16 0.24
N THR A 311 1.72 4.55 -0.89
CA THR A 311 1.66 3.09 -1.03
C THR A 311 2.95 2.55 -1.60
N THR A 312 3.40 1.39 -1.11
CA THR A 312 4.59 0.70 -1.62
C THR A 312 4.30 -0.12 -2.87
N MET A 313 3.04 -0.27 -3.25
CA MET A 313 2.56 -1.20 -4.29
C MET A 313 3.00 -2.64 -4.02
N GLY A 314 3.11 -3.01 -2.74
CA GLY A 314 3.41 -4.38 -2.32
C GLY A 314 2.32 -5.35 -2.71
N PHE A 315 1.05 -4.98 -2.55
CA PHE A 315 -0.11 -5.65 -3.13
C PHE A 315 -0.31 -5.14 -4.56
N GLY A 316 0.56 -5.61 -5.48
CA GLY A 316 0.55 -5.22 -6.88
C GLY A 316 -0.35 -6.10 -7.75
N TYR A 317 -0.21 -5.92 -9.07
CA TYR A 317 -1.06 -6.62 -10.06
C TYR A 317 -0.92 -8.15 -10.00
N HIS A 318 0.30 -8.66 -9.81
CA HIS A 318 0.53 -10.10 -9.67
C HIS A 318 -0.15 -10.66 -8.42
N GLU A 319 0.07 -10.03 -7.26
CA GLU A 319 -0.50 -10.44 -5.98
C GLU A 319 -2.02 -10.35 -5.96
N PHE A 320 -2.59 -9.35 -6.64
CA PHE A 320 -4.03 -9.23 -6.83
C PHE A 320 -4.61 -10.40 -7.64
N LEU A 321 -4.01 -10.70 -8.80
CA LEU A 321 -4.45 -11.81 -9.65
C LEU A 321 -4.31 -13.17 -8.93
N GLN A 322 -3.21 -13.36 -8.20
CA GLN A 322 -2.98 -14.54 -7.39
C GLN A 322 -4.00 -14.68 -6.24
N PHE A 323 -4.35 -13.55 -5.60
CA PHE A 323 -5.39 -13.57 -4.55
C PHE A 323 -6.76 -13.93 -5.11
N CYS A 324 -7.14 -13.43 -6.29
CA CYS A 324 -8.38 -13.82 -6.96
C CYS A 324 -8.41 -15.34 -7.22
N GLU A 325 -7.30 -15.91 -7.73
CA GLU A 325 -7.19 -17.36 -7.94
C GLU A 325 -7.31 -18.14 -6.61
N ASP A 326 -6.63 -17.68 -5.55
CA ASP A 326 -6.59 -18.35 -4.25
C ASP A 326 -7.94 -18.43 -3.55
N ILE A 327 -8.86 -17.51 -3.85
CA ILE A 327 -10.22 -17.46 -3.26
C ILE A 327 -11.31 -17.82 -4.26
N GLU A 328 -10.94 -18.30 -5.47
CA GLU A 328 -11.85 -18.68 -6.55
C GLU A 328 -12.78 -17.52 -7.01
N ALA A 329 -12.28 -16.30 -6.97
CA ALA A 329 -12.94 -15.10 -7.47
C ALA A 329 -12.43 -14.73 -8.86
N GLU A 330 -13.27 -14.12 -9.68
CA GLU A 330 -12.86 -13.52 -10.96
C GLU A 330 -12.13 -12.21 -10.71
N ALA A 331 -11.09 -11.91 -11.48
CA ALA A 331 -10.39 -10.65 -11.40
C ALA A 331 -11.04 -9.62 -12.32
N MET A 332 -11.30 -8.41 -11.78
CA MET A 332 -11.71 -7.24 -12.52
C MET A 332 -10.60 -6.18 -12.39
N PHE A 333 -9.87 -5.97 -13.47
CA PHE A 333 -8.80 -4.97 -13.52
C PHE A 333 -9.33 -3.64 -14.02
N VAL A 334 -9.11 -2.57 -13.24
CA VAL A 334 -9.45 -1.19 -13.62
C VAL A 334 -8.22 -0.51 -14.18
N THR A 335 -8.32 0.06 -15.37
CA THR A 335 -7.19 0.69 -16.05
C THR A 335 -7.42 2.18 -16.28
N ASN A 336 -6.34 2.97 -16.26
CA ASN A 336 -6.40 4.37 -16.68
C ASN A 336 -6.57 4.48 -18.20
N VAL A 337 -7.41 5.40 -18.63
CA VAL A 337 -7.73 5.66 -20.05
C VAL A 337 -7.28 7.05 -20.50
N GLY A 338 -6.22 7.57 -19.89
CA GLY A 338 -5.67 8.88 -20.24
C GLY A 338 -6.37 10.06 -19.56
N LEU A 339 -7.06 9.81 -18.43
CA LEU A 339 -7.68 10.86 -17.63
C LEU A 339 -7.15 10.82 -16.20
N SER A 340 -6.90 12.00 -15.61
CA SER A 340 -6.64 12.16 -14.19
C SER A 340 -7.94 12.40 -13.42
N CYS A 341 -7.88 12.23 -12.09
CA CYS A 341 -9.06 12.42 -11.25
C CYS A 341 -9.63 13.83 -11.40
N ARG A 342 -10.87 13.91 -11.88
CA ARG A 342 -11.60 15.14 -12.14
C ARG A 342 -11.80 16.04 -10.92
N PHE A 343 -11.72 15.47 -9.72
CA PHE A 343 -11.81 16.22 -8.48
C PHE A 343 -10.43 16.71 -7.97
N ARG A 344 -9.37 16.47 -8.74
CA ARG A 344 -7.99 16.93 -8.48
C ARG A 344 -7.49 17.76 -9.65
N ASN A 345 -6.62 17.21 -10.48
CA ASN A 345 -6.09 17.93 -11.65
C ASN A 345 -7.13 18.05 -12.80
N GLY A 346 -7.89 17.00 -13.06
CA GLY A 346 -8.92 16.97 -14.09
C GLY A 346 -8.39 17.05 -15.51
N ASP A 347 -7.20 16.56 -15.76
CA ASP A 347 -6.53 16.55 -17.05
C ASP A 347 -6.88 15.33 -17.91
N TYR A 348 -6.59 15.41 -19.20
CA TYR A 348 -6.67 14.30 -20.13
C TYR A 348 -5.55 14.40 -21.16
N VAL A 349 -5.14 13.24 -21.67
CA VAL A 349 -4.12 13.17 -22.72
C VAL A 349 -4.69 13.50 -24.08
N ASP A 350 -3.82 13.93 -25.01
CA ASP A 350 -4.22 14.08 -26.40
C ASP A 350 -4.53 12.73 -27.06
N GLU A 351 -5.40 12.73 -28.06
CA GLU A 351 -5.77 11.51 -28.81
C GLU A 351 -4.58 10.78 -29.39
N SER A 352 -3.53 11.51 -29.79
CA SER A 352 -2.26 10.93 -30.26
C SER A 352 -1.53 10.08 -29.21
N GLN A 353 -1.83 10.25 -27.93
CA GLN A 353 -1.24 9.49 -26.82
C GLN A 353 -2.06 8.26 -26.44
N LEU A 354 -3.32 8.16 -26.85
CA LEU A 354 -4.20 7.02 -26.52
C LEU A 354 -3.61 5.65 -26.90
N PRO A 355 -2.90 5.48 -28.03
CA PRO A 355 -2.27 4.20 -28.35
C PRO A 355 -1.38 3.63 -27.24
N VAL A 356 -0.71 4.49 -26.46
CA VAL A 356 0.13 4.07 -25.33
C VAL A 356 -0.72 3.46 -24.22
N TYR A 357 -1.88 4.03 -23.92
CA TYR A 357 -2.82 3.52 -22.91
C TYR A 357 -3.48 2.22 -23.37
N ILE A 358 -3.86 2.15 -24.66
CA ILE A 358 -4.42 0.92 -25.26
C ILE A 358 -3.39 -0.22 -25.16
N GLN A 359 -2.13 0.05 -25.52
CA GLN A 359 -1.07 -0.95 -25.42
C GLN A 359 -0.85 -1.38 -23.97
N ASP A 360 -0.91 -0.46 -23.00
CA ASP A 360 -0.76 -0.76 -21.58
C ASP A 360 -1.86 -1.70 -21.06
N ILE A 361 -3.08 -1.53 -21.56
CA ILE A 361 -4.22 -2.45 -21.27
C ILE A 361 -4.00 -3.81 -21.90
N CYS A 362 -3.59 -3.86 -23.17
CA CYS A 362 -3.30 -5.11 -23.86
C CYS A 362 -2.17 -5.88 -23.16
N ASP A 363 -1.13 -5.20 -22.72
CA ASP A 363 -0.03 -5.78 -21.97
C ASP A 363 -0.49 -6.36 -20.62
N ALA A 364 -1.43 -5.69 -19.94
CA ALA A 364 -1.99 -6.20 -18.67
C ALA A 364 -2.82 -7.47 -18.89
N ILE A 365 -3.64 -7.49 -19.94
CA ILE A 365 -4.40 -8.67 -20.34
C ILE A 365 -3.43 -9.81 -20.68
N ASP A 366 -2.40 -9.50 -21.46
CA ASP A 366 -1.39 -10.47 -21.88
C ASP A 366 -0.60 -11.02 -20.67
N TYR A 367 -0.23 -10.17 -19.71
CA TYR A 367 0.35 -10.65 -18.47
C TYR A 367 -0.56 -11.62 -17.74
N ALA A 368 -1.85 -11.34 -17.66
CA ALA A 368 -2.79 -12.16 -16.90
C ALA A 368 -3.10 -13.49 -17.60
N ILE A 369 -3.35 -13.50 -18.91
CA ILE A 369 -3.89 -14.67 -19.63
C ILE A 369 -3.07 -15.12 -20.84
N GLY A 370 -2.08 -14.31 -21.30
CA GLY A 370 -1.20 -14.68 -22.42
C GLY A 370 -0.35 -15.92 -22.14
N ASP A 371 0.17 -16.55 -23.15
CA ASP A 371 1.07 -17.68 -23.04
C ASP A 371 2.56 -17.26 -23.08
N GLY A 372 3.47 -18.25 -23.04
CA GLY A 372 4.92 -17.98 -23.04
C GLY A 372 5.48 -17.44 -24.36
N THR A 373 4.68 -17.33 -25.43
CA THR A 373 5.11 -16.74 -26.71
C THR A 373 4.98 -15.24 -26.72
N THR A 374 4.19 -14.68 -25.79
CA THR A 374 4.00 -13.25 -25.64
C THR A 374 4.98 -12.67 -24.60
N GLU A 375 5.31 -11.38 -24.72
CA GLU A 375 6.26 -10.73 -23.81
C GLU A 375 5.78 -10.78 -22.34
N TRP A 376 4.52 -10.40 -22.11
CA TRP A 376 4.00 -10.28 -20.74
C TRP A 376 3.55 -11.62 -20.18
N GLY A 377 3.04 -12.53 -20.99
CA GLY A 377 2.78 -13.91 -20.58
C GLY A 377 4.06 -14.63 -20.15
N ALA A 378 5.17 -14.44 -20.88
CA ALA A 378 6.48 -14.94 -20.49
C ALA A 378 6.98 -14.34 -19.17
N LYS A 379 6.75 -13.04 -18.93
CA LYS A 379 7.09 -12.39 -17.66
C LYS A 379 6.30 -12.97 -16.48
N ARG A 380 4.99 -13.24 -16.64
CA ARG A 380 4.20 -13.96 -15.63
C ARG A 380 4.80 -15.32 -15.31
N MET A 381 5.10 -16.10 -16.35
CA MET A 381 5.68 -17.43 -16.17
C MET A 381 7.04 -17.37 -15.45
N LYS A 382 7.87 -16.41 -15.77
CA LYS A 382 9.15 -16.16 -15.08
C LYS A 382 8.93 -15.75 -13.61
N ALA A 383 7.83 -15.06 -13.31
CA ALA A 383 7.43 -14.73 -11.95
C ALA A 383 6.85 -15.93 -11.16
N GLY A 384 6.93 -17.14 -11.71
CA GLY A 384 6.54 -18.39 -11.05
C GLY A 384 5.11 -18.86 -11.30
N HIS A 385 4.31 -18.14 -12.11
CA HIS A 385 2.94 -18.51 -12.41
C HIS A 385 2.76 -18.89 -13.89
N SER A 386 2.75 -20.19 -14.18
CA SER A 386 2.73 -20.70 -15.56
C SER A 386 1.34 -20.69 -16.21
N LYS A 387 0.27 -20.80 -15.41
CA LYS A 387 -1.11 -20.85 -15.90
C LYS A 387 -1.69 -19.44 -16.06
N PRO A 388 -2.70 -19.24 -16.93
CA PRO A 388 -3.49 -18.02 -16.92
C PRO A 388 -4.13 -17.75 -15.56
N PHE A 389 -4.18 -16.48 -15.16
CA PHE A 389 -4.94 -16.02 -14.01
C PHE A 389 -6.44 -15.86 -14.34
N PRO A 390 -7.33 -15.77 -13.34
CA PRO A 390 -8.78 -15.64 -13.56
C PRO A 390 -9.21 -14.21 -13.94
N LEU A 391 -8.47 -13.52 -14.81
CA LEU A 391 -8.87 -12.22 -15.33
C LEU A 391 -10.09 -12.39 -16.23
N LYS A 392 -11.20 -11.80 -15.82
CA LYS A 392 -12.48 -11.90 -16.55
C LYS A 392 -12.94 -10.57 -17.08
N TYR A 393 -12.69 -9.50 -16.36
CA TYR A 393 -13.19 -8.17 -16.66
C TYR A 393 -12.06 -7.15 -16.67
N VAL A 394 -12.14 -6.23 -17.64
CA VAL A 394 -11.34 -5.02 -17.67
C VAL A 394 -12.30 -3.83 -17.68
N GLU A 395 -12.16 -2.98 -16.69
CA GLU A 395 -12.92 -1.73 -16.58
C GLU A 395 -12.08 -0.59 -17.15
N LEU A 396 -12.62 0.12 -18.10
CA LEU A 396 -11.95 1.23 -18.79
C LEU A 396 -12.20 2.53 -18.05
N GLY A 397 -11.22 2.97 -17.25
CA GLY A 397 -11.32 4.18 -16.42
C GLY A 397 -12.09 3.96 -15.11
N ASN A 398 -12.13 5.00 -14.29
CA ASN A 398 -12.88 5.06 -13.04
C ASN A 398 -13.60 6.40 -12.97
N GLU A 399 -14.91 6.40 -12.67
CA GLU A 399 -15.74 7.61 -12.55
C GLU A 399 -15.60 8.61 -13.72
N ASN A 400 -15.11 8.15 -14.86
CA ASN A 400 -14.92 8.95 -16.04
C ASN A 400 -16.25 9.14 -16.80
N TRP A 401 -16.47 10.32 -17.30
CA TRP A 401 -17.67 10.67 -18.09
C TRP A 401 -17.44 11.95 -18.91
N GLY A 402 -18.35 12.19 -19.86
CA GLY A 402 -18.28 13.35 -20.72
C GLY A 402 -17.65 13.05 -22.09
N VAL A 403 -17.65 14.05 -22.97
CA VAL A 403 -17.27 13.92 -24.38
C VAL A 403 -15.87 13.35 -24.61
N ARG A 404 -14.96 13.54 -23.68
CA ARG A 404 -13.60 13.02 -23.80
C ARG A 404 -13.45 11.56 -23.40
N TYR A 405 -14.43 11.02 -22.71
CA TYR A 405 -14.47 9.62 -22.34
C TYR A 405 -15.32 8.78 -23.30
N THR A 406 -16.42 9.37 -23.79
CA THR A 406 -17.39 8.73 -24.70
C THR A 406 -17.09 9.05 -26.15
#